data_7afbb8da10f08e35de8b6ef9c2c8bab1
#
_entry.id   7afbb8da10f08e35de8b6ef9c2c8bab1
#
_cell.length_a   1.000
_cell.length_b   1.000
_cell.length_c   1.000
_cell.angle_alpha   90.00
_cell.angle_beta   90.00
_cell.angle_gamma   90.00
#
_symmetry.space_group_name_H-M   'P 1'
#
loop_
_entity.id
_entity.type
_entity.pdbx_description
1 polymer ?
#
loop_
_entity_poly.entity_id
_entity_poly.type
_entity_poly.pdbx_seq_one_letter_code
_entity_poly.pdbx_strand_id
1 'polypeptide(L)'
;MRAADHRQVTVPVKPKRKKPAKVVCKRVRVKGTKRVKRVCKPVKKRKKVVKKPPVAPRPSLPTAIKPVAGRPVPVQSPAAPPVTTPPQPGPVPPPVPPPASGVPVHSGPFGVREAQRLLWRAGFGPRPGEAEALAQQGLLAAVRSLTRPSGAATFSGPPVVLVDGTPYAPQDAWGHDHLWFLDRMVRSDQPLVERMTLILHDWFATTNADVGNARLMIGQNELLRSHALGTFSDLVSDLTIDPAMLVFLSGIDNRRTAINENYAREVMELFTLGADRGAYTETDVRELARALTGWRATWQDDIGFLNFRFDPARADTTSKTLWAGTAHARTGSFDWRDACTLVLDNPYHRSFFVLKLWSYFVPSPPSAATQAPLEELYVASGRSIAQVVEAILLHPDVYLGAPMVKPPAVYTAGLLRATGQTITTDDWVWLGDMAGQRLFYPPNVAGWNDRAWLDTSRLYGRWYTADAVLRPATRLPAHYTGSTESGAQALAAAVGHVGGPALTPESLGVLQALADQPAPVGFDGPTFRAHRQNLLRQLVATSPDYQVS
;
A
#
# COMPACT_ATOMS: atom_id res chain seq x y z
N MET A 1 27.48 51.91 26.37
CA MET A 1 27.45 52.96 25.35
C MET A 1 26.76 52.42 24.09
N ARG A 2 25.70 53.09 23.69
CA ARG A 2 24.92 53.01 22.42
C ARG A 2 24.22 51.66 22.07
N ALA A 3 22.90 51.73 22.28
CA ALA A 3 21.86 50.87 21.71
C ALA A 3 21.87 50.92 20.18
N ALA A 4 21.66 49.77 19.53
CA ALA A 4 21.37 49.67 18.08
C ALA A 4 19.90 49.29 17.89
N ASP A 5 19.28 50.13 17.13
CA ASP A 5 17.87 50.27 16.76
C ASP A 5 17.38 49.11 15.89
N HIS A 6 16.39 48.33 16.35
CA HIS A 6 15.70 47.31 15.55
C HIS A 6 14.55 47.94 14.78
N ARG A 7 14.76 48.34 13.54
CA ARG A 7 13.69 48.69 12.62
C ARG A 7 13.00 47.42 12.10
N GLN A 8 11.75 47.23 12.49
CA GLN A 8 10.85 46.24 11.87
C GLN A 8 10.58 46.65 10.42
N VAL A 9 10.96 45.75 9.49
CA VAL A 9 10.58 45.87 8.06
C VAL A 9 9.22 45.23 7.88
N THR A 10 8.19 46.07 7.76
CA THR A 10 6.85 45.65 7.38
C THR A 10 6.79 45.39 5.87
N VAL A 11 6.57 44.15 5.47
CA VAL A 11 6.31 43.75 4.07
C VAL A 11 4.85 44.04 3.73
N PRO A 12 4.53 44.78 2.66
CA PRO A 12 3.15 45.11 2.29
C PRO A 12 2.44 43.84 1.74
N VAL A 13 1.32 43.49 2.36
CA VAL A 13 0.41 42.42 1.93
C VAL A 13 -0.33 42.87 0.67
N LYS A 14 -0.13 42.19 -0.47
CA LYS A 14 -0.89 42.44 -1.71
C LYS A 14 -2.36 42.05 -1.51
N PRO A 15 -3.32 42.90 -1.97
CA PRO A 15 -4.74 42.61 -1.83
C PRO A 15 -5.16 41.40 -2.68
N LYS A 16 -5.89 40.46 -2.07
CA LYS A 16 -6.44 39.26 -2.74
C LYS A 16 -7.44 39.72 -3.84
N ARG A 17 -7.13 39.39 -5.11
CA ARG A 17 -8.05 39.56 -6.24
C ARG A 17 -9.32 38.72 -6.02
N LYS A 18 -10.48 39.38 -5.93
CA LYS A 18 -11.80 38.73 -5.87
C LYS A 18 -12.06 38.00 -7.20
N LYS A 19 -12.37 36.70 -7.17
CA LYS A 19 -12.79 35.94 -8.37
C LYS A 19 -14.11 36.57 -8.93
N PRO A 20 -14.26 36.69 -10.26
CA PRO A 20 -15.47 37.26 -10.86
C PRO A 20 -16.69 36.37 -10.57
N ALA A 21 -17.83 37.01 -10.32
CA ALA A 21 -19.10 36.35 -10.06
C ALA A 21 -19.57 35.56 -11.30
N LYS A 22 -20.03 34.32 -11.13
CA LYS A 22 -20.65 33.53 -12.22
C LYS A 22 -21.93 34.20 -12.68
N VAL A 23 -22.05 34.51 -13.97
CA VAL A 23 -23.21 35.14 -14.61
C VAL A 23 -23.88 34.12 -15.51
N VAL A 24 -25.19 33.91 -15.35
CA VAL A 24 -26.00 33.06 -16.25
C VAL A 24 -26.78 33.93 -17.20
N CYS A 25 -26.60 33.69 -18.51
CA CYS A 25 -27.26 34.45 -19.58
C CYS A 25 -28.31 33.55 -20.27
N LYS A 26 -29.55 34.08 -20.42
CA LYS A 26 -30.62 33.46 -21.19
C LYS A 26 -30.96 34.27 -22.43
N ARG A 27 -31.27 33.62 -23.53
CA ARG A 27 -31.82 34.25 -24.73
C ARG A 27 -33.33 34.44 -24.53
N VAL A 28 -33.82 35.66 -24.61
CA VAL A 28 -35.26 36.00 -24.47
C VAL A 28 -35.75 36.62 -25.76
N ARG A 29 -36.85 36.12 -26.30
CA ARG A 29 -37.52 36.70 -27.47
C ARG A 29 -38.23 38.00 -27.03
N VAL A 30 -38.01 39.07 -27.76
CA VAL A 30 -38.72 40.34 -27.52
C VAL A 30 -40.14 40.21 -28.10
N LYS A 31 -41.15 40.40 -27.24
CA LYS A 31 -42.57 40.31 -27.64
C LYS A 31 -42.85 41.26 -28.84
N GLY A 32 -43.36 40.72 -29.93
CA GLY A 32 -43.73 41.50 -31.13
C GLY A 32 -42.64 41.64 -32.20
N THR A 33 -41.45 41.06 -32.04
CA THR A 33 -40.39 41.13 -33.06
C THR A 33 -39.65 39.80 -33.26
N LYS A 34 -39.04 39.57 -34.43
CA LYS A 34 -38.15 38.41 -34.70
C LYS A 34 -36.79 38.52 -33.98
N ARG A 35 -36.57 39.54 -33.14
CA ARG A 35 -35.27 39.80 -32.46
C ARG A 35 -35.17 39.04 -31.12
N VAL A 36 -34.00 38.45 -30.84
CA VAL A 36 -33.64 37.76 -29.61
C VAL A 36 -32.62 38.61 -28.85
N LYS A 37 -32.92 38.98 -27.62
CA LYS A 37 -32.01 39.71 -26.73
C LYS A 37 -31.40 38.80 -25.69
N ARG A 38 -30.10 38.94 -25.42
CA ARG A 38 -29.38 38.17 -24.40
C ARG A 38 -29.48 38.93 -23.07
N VAL A 39 -30.13 38.33 -22.07
CA VAL A 39 -30.27 38.93 -20.73
C VAL A 39 -29.42 38.12 -19.76
N CYS A 40 -28.43 38.78 -19.14
CA CYS A 40 -27.50 38.16 -18.21
C CYS A 40 -27.81 38.63 -16.77
N LYS A 41 -27.96 37.73 -15.83
CA LYS A 41 -28.18 38.06 -14.40
C LYS A 41 -27.10 37.37 -13.54
N PRO A 42 -26.56 38.09 -12.52
CA PRO A 42 -25.63 37.47 -11.57
C PRO A 42 -26.34 36.40 -10.73
N VAL A 43 -25.68 35.26 -10.53
CA VAL A 43 -26.20 34.18 -9.70
C VAL A 43 -26.05 34.56 -8.22
N LYS A 44 -27.15 34.89 -7.55
CA LYS A 44 -27.16 35.06 -6.09
C LYS A 44 -26.89 33.70 -5.43
N LYS A 45 -25.78 33.57 -4.73
CA LYS A 45 -25.51 32.37 -3.88
C LYS A 45 -26.59 32.30 -2.80
N ARG A 46 -27.49 31.34 -2.87
CA ARG A 46 -28.31 30.95 -1.72
C ARG A 46 -27.34 30.38 -0.66
N LYS A 47 -27.28 31.00 0.52
CA LYS A 47 -26.66 30.43 1.70
C LYS A 47 -27.43 29.13 2.02
N LYS A 48 -26.83 27.95 1.78
CA LYS A 48 -27.31 26.70 2.38
C LYS A 48 -27.11 26.84 3.89
N VAL A 49 -28.19 26.98 4.63
CA VAL A 49 -28.20 26.75 6.07
C VAL A 49 -28.03 25.26 6.22
N VAL A 50 -26.82 24.82 6.56
CA VAL A 50 -26.55 23.43 6.96
C VAL A 50 -27.15 23.31 8.36
N LYS A 51 -28.37 22.74 8.46
CA LYS A 51 -28.89 22.25 9.73
C LYS A 51 -27.98 21.08 10.14
N LYS A 52 -27.31 21.20 11.29
CA LYS A 52 -26.64 20.07 11.94
C LYS A 52 -27.68 18.95 12.10
N PRO A 53 -27.38 17.71 11.75
CA PRO A 53 -28.25 16.59 12.09
C PRO A 53 -28.39 16.53 13.62
N PRO A 54 -29.58 16.15 14.14
CA PRO A 54 -29.76 15.94 15.57
C PRO A 54 -28.83 14.81 16.03
N VAL A 55 -28.12 15.06 17.14
CA VAL A 55 -27.34 14.04 17.84
C VAL A 55 -28.35 12.98 18.32
N ALA A 56 -28.23 11.76 17.80
CA ALA A 56 -29.02 10.64 18.27
C ALA A 56 -28.68 10.38 19.75
N PRO A 57 -29.69 10.12 20.61
CA PRO A 57 -29.44 9.74 21.99
C PRO A 57 -28.71 8.39 22.03
N ARG A 58 -27.67 8.30 22.86
CA ARG A 58 -26.99 7.02 23.15
C ARG A 58 -28.00 5.98 23.59
N PRO A 59 -27.96 4.76 23.04
CA PRO A 59 -28.78 3.68 23.58
C PRO A 59 -28.30 3.35 24.99
N SER A 60 -29.20 3.34 25.95
CA SER A 60 -29.01 2.84 27.31
C SER A 60 -28.71 1.34 27.25
N LEU A 61 -27.64 0.92 27.92
CA LEU A 61 -27.26 -0.47 28.11
C LEU A 61 -28.46 -1.31 28.69
N PRO A 62 -28.71 -2.50 28.16
CA PRO A 62 -29.66 -3.41 28.79
C PRO A 62 -29.12 -3.94 30.11
N THR A 63 -29.95 -3.91 31.13
CA THR A 63 -29.69 -4.45 32.47
C THR A 63 -29.36 -5.94 32.41
N ALA A 64 -28.36 -6.35 33.18
CA ALA A 64 -27.85 -7.71 33.29
C ALA A 64 -28.95 -8.78 33.41
N ILE A 65 -28.91 -9.76 32.52
CA ILE A 65 -29.70 -10.99 32.62
C ILE A 65 -28.97 -11.93 33.60
N LYS A 66 -29.65 -12.34 34.65
CA LYS A 66 -29.18 -13.35 35.61
C LYS A 66 -28.94 -14.69 34.92
N PRO A 67 -27.85 -15.42 35.24
CA PRO A 67 -27.60 -16.74 34.64
C PRO A 67 -28.60 -17.77 35.21
N VAL A 68 -29.29 -18.48 34.31
CA VAL A 68 -30.05 -19.68 34.62
C VAL A 68 -29.08 -20.85 34.69
N ALA A 69 -29.05 -21.52 35.84
CA ALA A 69 -28.25 -22.72 36.04
C ALA A 69 -28.82 -23.88 35.22
N GLY A 70 -28.16 -24.27 34.15
CA GLY A 70 -28.42 -25.48 33.37
C GLY A 70 -27.51 -26.62 33.86
N ARG A 71 -28.11 -27.80 34.08
CA ARG A 71 -27.43 -29.05 34.45
C ARG A 71 -26.34 -29.44 33.40
N PRO A 72 -25.23 -30.01 33.82
CA PRO A 72 -24.21 -30.49 32.87
C PRO A 72 -24.69 -31.78 32.17
N VAL A 73 -24.63 -31.73 30.83
CA VAL A 73 -24.76 -32.92 29.97
C VAL A 73 -23.39 -33.56 29.86
N PRO A 74 -23.24 -34.90 29.96
CA PRO A 74 -21.95 -35.57 29.83
C PRO A 74 -21.42 -35.43 28.40
N VAL A 75 -20.26 -34.82 28.24
CA VAL A 75 -19.53 -34.79 26.96
C VAL A 75 -18.79 -36.12 26.81
N GLN A 76 -19.20 -36.94 25.84
CA GLN A 76 -18.40 -38.08 25.38
C GLN A 76 -17.16 -37.54 24.67
N SER A 77 -15.99 -38.00 25.13
CA SER A 77 -14.73 -37.71 24.47
C SER A 77 -14.69 -38.32 23.06
N PRO A 78 -14.33 -37.58 22.02
CA PRO A 78 -14.09 -38.16 20.70
C PRO A 78 -12.87 -39.07 20.73
N ALA A 79 -13.02 -40.23 20.07
CA ALA A 79 -11.92 -41.20 19.86
C ALA A 79 -10.75 -40.51 19.14
N ALA A 80 -9.53 -40.84 19.57
CA ALA A 80 -8.31 -40.36 18.96
C ALA A 80 -8.25 -40.77 17.47
N PRO A 81 -7.85 -39.87 16.56
CA PRO A 81 -7.65 -40.20 15.16
C PRO A 81 -6.46 -41.16 14.99
N PRO A 82 -6.47 -42.03 13.97
CA PRO A 82 -5.36 -42.95 13.70
C PRO A 82 -4.06 -42.17 13.44
N VAL A 83 -2.97 -42.66 14.02
CA VAL A 83 -1.63 -42.13 13.83
C VAL A 83 -1.25 -42.36 12.35
N THR A 84 -1.31 -41.31 11.54
CA THR A 84 -0.73 -41.32 10.19
C THR A 84 0.76 -41.06 10.30
N THR A 85 1.55 -41.99 9.79
CA THR A 85 3.00 -41.89 9.62
C THR A 85 3.32 -40.62 8.85
N PRO A 86 4.31 -39.78 9.26
CA PRO A 86 4.70 -38.61 8.51
C PRO A 86 5.10 -39.00 7.07
N PRO A 87 4.65 -38.26 6.04
CA PRO A 87 5.11 -38.48 4.68
C PRO A 87 6.63 -38.32 4.61
N GLN A 88 7.31 -39.27 3.96
CA GLN A 88 8.73 -39.14 3.66
C GLN A 88 9.00 -37.82 2.91
N PRO A 89 10.11 -37.11 3.19
CA PRO A 89 10.49 -35.94 2.41
C PRO A 89 10.59 -36.36 0.92
N GLY A 90 9.82 -35.68 0.10
CA GLY A 90 9.92 -35.86 -1.36
C GLY A 90 11.34 -35.54 -1.85
N PRO A 91 11.73 -36.03 -3.03
CA PRO A 91 13.05 -35.75 -3.59
C PRO A 91 13.31 -34.26 -3.64
N VAL A 92 14.49 -33.86 -3.15
CA VAL A 92 14.97 -32.46 -3.22
C VAL A 92 14.89 -32.04 -4.69
N PRO A 93 14.13 -30.97 -5.03
CA PRO A 93 14.06 -30.51 -6.41
C PRO A 93 15.47 -30.16 -6.90
N PRO A 94 15.81 -30.45 -8.18
CA PRO A 94 17.11 -30.14 -8.72
C PRO A 94 17.43 -28.65 -8.54
N PRO A 95 18.72 -28.27 -8.37
CA PRO A 95 19.12 -26.88 -8.24
C PRO A 95 18.59 -26.12 -9.46
N VAL A 96 17.74 -25.13 -9.18
CA VAL A 96 17.18 -24.26 -10.22
C VAL A 96 18.35 -23.53 -10.87
N PRO A 97 18.47 -23.54 -12.22
CA PRO A 97 19.55 -22.85 -12.91
C PRO A 97 19.63 -21.38 -12.51
N PRO A 98 20.82 -20.74 -12.63
CA PRO A 98 20.95 -19.32 -12.42
C PRO A 98 19.94 -18.56 -13.29
N PRO A 99 19.54 -17.31 -12.91
CA PRO A 99 18.56 -16.55 -13.67
C PRO A 99 18.97 -16.54 -15.14
N ALA A 100 18.13 -17.09 -15.99
CA ALA A 100 18.37 -17.12 -17.40
C ALA A 100 18.41 -15.67 -17.91
N SER A 101 19.50 -15.37 -18.63
CA SER A 101 19.54 -14.44 -19.72
C SER A 101 19.58 -12.94 -19.41
N GLY A 102 20.76 -12.35 -19.51
CA GLY A 102 20.95 -10.96 -19.95
C GLY A 102 20.61 -9.85 -18.94
N VAL A 103 19.83 -10.13 -17.89
CA VAL A 103 19.59 -9.14 -16.83
C VAL A 103 20.83 -9.06 -15.93
N PRO A 104 21.42 -7.85 -15.74
CA PRO A 104 22.58 -7.70 -14.88
C PRO A 104 22.31 -8.15 -13.44
N VAL A 105 23.29 -8.88 -12.86
CA VAL A 105 23.26 -9.32 -11.46
C VAL A 105 24.30 -8.54 -10.68
N HIS A 106 23.94 -8.08 -9.48
CA HIS A 106 24.88 -7.40 -8.58
C HIS A 106 26.04 -8.32 -8.22
N SER A 107 27.25 -7.88 -8.54
CA SER A 107 28.51 -8.63 -8.31
C SER A 107 29.36 -8.05 -7.18
N GLY A 108 28.91 -6.96 -6.55
CA GLY A 108 29.57 -6.37 -5.39
C GLY A 108 29.38 -7.16 -4.11
N PRO A 109 29.96 -6.69 -2.99
CA PRO A 109 29.76 -7.33 -1.68
C PRO A 109 28.27 -7.32 -1.30
N PHE A 110 27.83 -8.37 -0.62
CA PHE A 110 26.51 -8.47 -0.02
C PHE A 110 26.68 -8.65 1.50
N GLY A 111 26.79 -7.51 2.20
CA GLY A 111 26.90 -7.45 3.65
C GLY A 111 25.59 -7.05 4.33
N VAL A 112 25.67 -6.68 5.60
CA VAL A 112 24.51 -6.25 6.41
C VAL A 112 23.80 -5.04 5.81
N ARG A 113 24.54 -4.09 5.22
CA ARG A 113 23.96 -2.89 4.58
C ARG A 113 23.11 -3.25 3.37
N GLU A 114 23.62 -4.12 2.51
CA GLU A 114 22.91 -4.58 1.32
C GLU A 114 21.69 -5.45 1.71
N ALA A 115 21.84 -6.29 2.73
CA ALA A 115 20.73 -7.07 3.28
C ALA A 115 19.63 -6.18 3.90
N GLN A 116 20.00 -5.13 4.64
CA GLN A 116 19.04 -4.13 5.12
C GLN A 116 18.29 -3.47 3.96
N ARG A 117 19.02 -3.07 2.91
CA ARG A 117 18.42 -2.44 1.73
C ARG A 117 17.48 -3.40 1.01
N LEU A 118 17.86 -4.65 0.85
CA LEU A 118 16.98 -5.70 0.31
C LEU A 118 15.69 -5.84 1.13
N LEU A 119 15.80 -5.94 2.45
CA LEU A 119 14.65 -6.08 3.35
C LEU A 119 13.71 -4.87 3.33
N TRP A 120 14.23 -3.66 3.10
CA TRP A 120 13.42 -2.47 2.92
C TRP A 120 12.72 -2.41 1.55
N ARG A 121 13.38 -2.86 0.48
CA ARG A 121 12.84 -2.87 -0.89
C ARG A 121 11.85 -4.01 -1.09
N ALA A 122 12.22 -5.21 -0.66
CA ALA A 122 11.44 -6.43 -0.82
C ALA A 122 10.48 -6.73 0.33
N GLY A 123 10.46 -5.89 1.38
CA GLY A 123 9.62 -6.10 2.55
C GLY A 123 9.33 -4.80 3.29
N PHE A 124 9.47 -4.86 4.61
CA PHE A 124 9.15 -3.76 5.54
C PHE A 124 10.34 -3.45 6.47
N GLY A 125 11.56 -3.67 6.01
CA GLY A 125 12.76 -3.52 6.82
C GLY A 125 13.02 -4.70 7.76
N PRO A 126 14.24 -4.75 8.34
CA PRO A 126 14.68 -5.86 9.18
C PRO A 126 14.05 -5.84 10.57
N ARG A 127 13.82 -7.03 11.13
CA ARG A 127 13.77 -7.25 12.57
C ARG A 127 15.19 -7.32 13.14
N PRO A 128 15.38 -7.18 14.47
CA PRO A 128 16.70 -7.35 15.08
C PRO A 128 17.35 -8.69 14.68
N GLY A 129 18.58 -8.63 14.14
CA GLY A 129 19.38 -9.79 13.70
C GLY A 129 18.99 -10.34 12.32
N GLU A 130 17.90 -9.90 11.69
CA GLU A 130 17.43 -10.43 10.41
C GLU A 130 18.35 -10.05 9.24
N ALA A 131 18.90 -8.84 9.24
CA ALA A 131 19.82 -8.39 8.18
C ALA A 131 21.17 -9.11 8.26
N GLU A 132 21.69 -9.34 9.46
CA GLU A 132 22.90 -10.10 9.70
C GLU A 132 22.76 -11.56 9.24
N ALA A 133 21.64 -12.19 9.59
CA ALA A 133 21.34 -13.56 9.16
C ALA A 133 21.18 -13.67 7.63
N LEU A 134 20.56 -12.68 7.01
CA LEU A 134 20.38 -12.64 5.56
C LEU A 134 21.72 -12.41 4.82
N ALA A 135 22.56 -11.52 5.34
CA ALA A 135 23.90 -11.25 4.79
C ALA A 135 24.78 -12.51 4.72
N GLN A 136 24.67 -13.39 5.73
CA GLN A 136 25.43 -14.64 5.78
C GLN A 136 25.04 -15.64 4.68
N GLN A 137 23.85 -15.52 4.12
CA GLN A 137 23.37 -16.42 3.05
C GLN A 137 23.98 -16.06 1.68
N GLY A 138 24.46 -14.84 1.51
CA GLY A 138 24.85 -14.27 0.21
C GLY A 138 23.63 -13.88 -0.65
N LEU A 139 23.86 -13.02 -1.64
CA LEU A 139 22.83 -12.35 -2.42
C LEU A 139 21.78 -13.30 -3.02
N LEU A 140 22.23 -14.33 -3.74
CA LEU A 140 21.29 -15.19 -4.48
C LEU A 140 20.39 -15.99 -3.55
N ALA A 141 20.94 -16.56 -2.47
CA ALA A 141 20.15 -17.30 -1.49
C ALA A 141 19.20 -16.37 -0.72
N ALA A 142 19.66 -15.19 -0.35
CA ALA A 142 18.85 -14.17 0.32
C ALA A 142 17.65 -13.73 -0.54
N VAL A 143 17.85 -13.43 -1.82
CA VAL A 143 16.75 -13.05 -2.73
C VAL A 143 15.79 -14.24 -2.93
N ARG A 144 16.32 -15.46 -3.10
CA ARG A 144 15.49 -16.66 -3.28
C ARG A 144 14.69 -17.05 -2.04
N SER A 145 15.22 -16.83 -0.85
CA SER A 145 14.43 -17.05 0.38
C SER A 145 13.18 -16.16 0.46
N LEU A 146 13.23 -14.98 -0.16
CA LEU A 146 12.09 -14.05 -0.24
C LEU A 146 11.15 -14.39 -1.41
N THR A 147 11.70 -14.69 -2.60
CA THR A 147 10.92 -14.90 -3.83
C THR A 147 10.33 -16.31 -3.96
N ARG A 148 10.77 -17.24 -3.14
CA ARG A 148 10.34 -18.65 -3.14
C ARG A 148 10.00 -19.13 -1.74
N PRO A 149 9.06 -18.44 -1.04
CA PRO A 149 8.67 -18.88 0.29
C PRO A 149 8.05 -20.28 0.24
N SER A 150 8.29 -21.08 1.28
CA SER A 150 7.72 -22.43 1.40
C SER A 150 6.65 -22.47 2.49
N GLY A 151 5.58 -23.18 2.24
CA GLY A 151 4.50 -23.37 3.20
C GLY A 151 3.60 -22.13 3.41
N ALA A 152 2.70 -22.22 4.38
CA ALA A 152 1.85 -21.12 4.79
C ALA A 152 2.65 -20.09 5.62
N ALA A 153 2.30 -18.82 5.49
CA ALA A 153 2.93 -17.76 6.28
C ALA A 153 2.69 -17.99 7.78
N THR A 154 3.74 -17.81 8.57
CA THR A 154 3.68 -17.79 10.03
C THR A 154 3.79 -16.35 10.55
N PHE A 155 3.31 -16.11 11.77
CA PHE A 155 3.23 -14.78 12.35
C PHE A 155 3.98 -14.73 13.68
N SER A 156 5.02 -13.90 13.76
CA SER A 156 5.82 -13.72 14.98
C SER A 156 5.21 -12.67 15.92
N GLY A 157 5.32 -12.92 17.23
CA GLY A 157 4.81 -12.02 18.27
C GLY A 157 3.29 -12.14 18.49
N PRO A 158 2.74 -11.37 19.45
CA PRO A 158 1.33 -11.41 19.80
C PRO A 158 0.45 -10.83 18.69
N PRO A 159 -0.79 -11.34 18.50
CA PRO A 159 -1.76 -10.76 17.58
C PRO A 159 -2.23 -9.39 18.06
N VAL A 160 -3.01 -8.70 17.21
CA VAL A 160 -3.68 -7.44 17.56
C VAL A 160 -4.59 -7.65 18.77
N VAL A 161 -4.35 -6.86 19.83
CA VAL A 161 -5.22 -6.79 21.00
C VAL A 161 -5.37 -5.32 21.38
N LEU A 162 -6.59 -4.80 21.28
CA LEU A 162 -6.87 -3.39 21.56
C LEU A 162 -6.93 -3.16 23.07
N VAL A 163 -6.15 -2.18 23.56
CA VAL A 163 -5.99 -1.90 25.00
C VAL A 163 -7.25 -1.31 25.64
N ASP A 164 -8.17 -0.77 24.85
CA ASP A 164 -9.48 -0.28 25.31
C ASP A 164 -10.51 -1.42 25.52
N GLY A 165 -10.12 -2.68 25.22
CA GLY A 165 -10.97 -3.85 25.34
C GLY A 165 -11.97 -4.04 24.20
N THR A 166 -11.93 -3.21 23.16
CA THR A 166 -12.76 -3.37 21.96
C THR A 166 -12.43 -4.70 21.26
N PRO A 167 -13.41 -5.55 20.92
CA PRO A 167 -13.17 -6.77 20.16
C PRO A 167 -12.58 -6.46 18.78
N TYR A 168 -11.49 -7.14 18.44
CA TYR A 168 -10.86 -7.02 17.14
C TYR A 168 -11.71 -7.72 16.05
N ALA A 169 -12.28 -6.94 15.12
CA ALA A 169 -13.21 -7.42 14.11
C ALA A 169 -12.89 -6.77 12.73
N PRO A 170 -11.90 -7.27 11.98
CA PRO A 170 -11.42 -6.66 10.73
C PRO A 170 -12.49 -6.44 9.67
N GLN A 171 -13.47 -7.33 9.60
CA GLN A 171 -14.53 -7.31 8.60
C GLN A 171 -15.74 -6.43 8.99
N ASP A 172 -15.87 -6.08 10.28
CA ASP A 172 -17.11 -5.52 10.82
C ASP A 172 -16.91 -4.18 11.56
N ALA A 173 -15.70 -3.90 12.06
CA ALA A 173 -15.41 -2.67 12.80
C ALA A 173 -14.61 -1.67 11.94
N TRP A 174 -14.95 -0.40 12.09
CA TRP A 174 -14.28 0.68 11.38
C TRP A 174 -12.76 0.70 11.65
N GLY A 175 -11.98 0.71 10.57
CA GLY A 175 -10.52 0.78 10.63
C GLY A 175 -9.80 -0.51 11.00
N HIS A 176 -10.51 -1.55 11.45
CA HIS A 176 -9.89 -2.82 11.80
C HIS A 176 -9.38 -3.60 10.57
N ASP A 177 -9.91 -3.33 9.39
CA ASP A 177 -9.34 -3.75 8.09
C ASP A 177 -7.91 -3.21 7.91
N HIS A 178 -7.70 -1.92 8.17
CA HIS A 178 -6.36 -1.31 8.14
C HIS A 178 -5.40 -1.97 9.14
N LEU A 179 -5.84 -2.18 10.39
CA LEU A 179 -5.03 -2.84 11.42
C LEU A 179 -4.68 -4.27 11.00
N TRP A 180 -5.62 -4.99 10.39
CA TRP A 180 -5.42 -6.36 9.92
C TRP A 180 -4.32 -6.44 8.85
N PHE A 181 -4.31 -5.54 7.88
CA PHE A 181 -3.31 -5.54 6.85
C PHE A 181 -1.94 -5.06 7.38
N LEU A 182 -1.92 -4.04 8.24
CA LEU A 182 -0.70 -3.59 8.91
C LEU A 182 -0.09 -4.70 9.80
N ASP A 183 -0.90 -5.44 10.55
CA ASP A 183 -0.45 -6.55 11.39
C ASP A 183 0.26 -7.64 10.57
N ARG A 184 -0.26 -7.97 9.40
CA ARG A 184 0.39 -8.91 8.47
C ARG A 184 1.75 -8.40 8.01
N MET A 185 1.88 -7.13 7.67
CA MET A 185 3.16 -6.52 7.28
C MET A 185 4.20 -6.58 8.42
N VAL A 186 3.75 -6.40 9.66
CA VAL A 186 4.61 -6.44 10.84
C VAL A 186 5.02 -7.86 11.20
N ARG A 187 4.09 -8.81 11.22
CA ARG A 187 4.28 -10.12 11.84
C ARG A 187 4.62 -11.26 10.89
N SER A 188 4.25 -11.17 9.60
CA SER A 188 4.51 -12.24 8.63
C SER A 188 6.00 -12.55 8.47
N ASP A 189 6.33 -13.84 8.35
CA ASP A 189 7.65 -14.35 7.97
C ASP A 189 7.86 -14.38 6.44
N GLN A 190 6.82 -14.02 5.67
CA GLN A 190 6.88 -13.89 4.21
C GLN A 190 6.76 -12.40 3.80
N PRO A 191 7.76 -11.56 4.13
CA PRO A 191 7.64 -10.10 3.96
C PRO A 191 7.48 -9.67 2.49
N LEU A 192 8.05 -10.39 1.53
CA LEU A 192 7.88 -10.08 0.11
C LEU A 192 6.45 -10.34 -0.37
N VAL A 193 5.79 -11.39 0.11
CA VAL A 193 4.38 -11.66 -0.22
C VAL A 193 3.49 -10.51 0.24
N GLU A 194 3.66 -10.05 1.48
CA GLU A 194 2.92 -8.89 1.99
C GLU A 194 3.30 -7.58 1.27
N ARG A 195 4.58 -7.41 0.90
CA ARG A 195 5.04 -6.26 0.11
C ARG A 195 4.42 -6.25 -1.28
N MET A 196 4.39 -7.39 -1.96
CA MET A 196 3.75 -7.52 -3.26
C MET A 196 2.23 -7.31 -3.17
N THR A 197 1.59 -7.80 -2.10
CA THR A 197 0.17 -7.53 -1.83
C THR A 197 -0.10 -6.02 -1.73
N LEU A 198 0.76 -5.26 -1.04
CA LEU A 198 0.66 -3.80 -0.97
C LEU A 198 0.88 -3.14 -2.34
N ILE A 199 1.87 -3.61 -3.11
CA ILE A 199 2.16 -3.14 -4.48
C ILE A 199 0.96 -3.41 -5.39
N LEU A 200 0.41 -4.61 -5.36
CA LEU A 200 -0.75 -4.96 -6.18
C LEU A 200 -2.01 -4.20 -5.75
N HIS A 201 -2.18 -3.92 -4.45
CA HIS A 201 -3.26 -3.07 -3.97
C HIS A 201 -3.12 -1.60 -4.40
N ASP A 202 -1.90 -1.10 -4.59
CA ASP A 202 -1.66 0.21 -5.20
C ASP A 202 -1.85 0.20 -6.72
N TRP A 203 -1.43 -0.88 -7.39
CA TRP A 203 -1.55 -1.04 -8.84
C TRP A 203 -3.01 -1.16 -9.31
N PHE A 204 -3.81 -1.96 -8.59
CA PHE A 204 -5.24 -2.22 -8.86
C PHE A 204 -6.14 -1.47 -7.86
N ALA A 205 -5.88 -0.24 -7.63
CA ALA A 205 -6.28 0.64 -6.54
C ALA A 205 -7.79 0.71 -6.27
N THR A 206 -8.36 -0.39 -5.81
CA THR A 206 -9.76 -0.46 -5.31
C THR A 206 -9.86 0.25 -3.96
N THR A 207 -10.85 1.15 -3.79
CA THR A 207 -11.04 1.89 -2.54
C THR A 207 -12.30 1.49 -1.79
N ASN A 208 -12.18 1.25 -0.48
CA ASN A 208 -13.33 0.98 0.37
C ASN A 208 -14.27 2.19 0.55
N ALA A 209 -13.81 3.40 0.17
CA ALA A 209 -14.69 4.57 0.14
C ALA A 209 -15.85 4.40 -0.86
N ASP A 210 -15.62 3.69 -1.97
CA ASP A 210 -16.61 3.44 -3.02
C ASP A 210 -17.24 2.04 -2.93
N VAL A 211 -16.49 1.03 -2.45
CA VAL A 211 -17.02 -0.34 -2.25
C VAL A 211 -17.94 -0.41 -1.03
N GLY A 212 -17.58 0.31 0.05
CA GLY A 212 -18.39 0.39 1.26
C GLY A 212 -18.53 -0.94 2.03
N ASN A 213 -17.60 -1.89 1.84
CA ASN A 213 -17.70 -3.22 2.44
C ASN A 213 -16.31 -3.80 2.75
N ALA A 214 -15.92 -3.78 4.02
CA ALA A 214 -14.62 -4.29 4.48
C ALA A 214 -14.42 -5.78 4.18
N ARG A 215 -15.49 -6.60 4.19
CA ARG A 215 -15.41 -8.03 3.85
C ARG A 215 -14.98 -8.26 2.40
N LEU A 216 -15.54 -7.48 1.46
CA LEU A 216 -15.15 -7.56 0.06
C LEU A 216 -13.70 -7.08 -0.14
N MET A 217 -13.30 -6.00 0.53
CA MET A 217 -11.94 -5.47 0.46
C MET A 217 -10.89 -6.43 1.02
N ILE A 218 -11.18 -7.09 2.16
CA ILE A 218 -10.31 -8.13 2.72
C ILE A 218 -10.25 -9.33 1.77
N GLY A 219 -11.39 -9.76 1.21
CA GLY A 219 -11.42 -10.83 0.21
C GLY A 219 -10.52 -10.53 -1.01
N GLN A 220 -10.59 -9.29 -1.53
CA GLN A 220 -9.69 -8.85 -2.62
C GLN A 220 -8.23 -8.83 -2.16
N ASN A 221 -7.93 -8.39 -0.95
CA ASN A 221 -6.57 -8.38 -0.44
C ASN A 221 -5.99 -9.81 -0.30
N GLU A 222 -6.81 -10.78 0.11
CA GLU A 222 -6.42 -12.20 0.12
C GLU A 222 -6.22 -12.75 -1.30
N LEU A 223 -7.03 -12.34 -2.27
CA LEU A 223 -6.84 -12.66 -3.68
C LEU A 223 -5.50 -12.09 -4.19
N LEU A 224 -5.22 -10.81 -3.97
CA LEU A 224 -3.95 -10.19 -4.34
C LEU A 224 -2.76 -10.91 -3.71
N ARG A 225 -2.88 -11.34 -2.46
CA ARG A 225 -1.86 -12.08 -1.72
C ARG A 225 -1.61 -13.46 -2.32
N SER A 226 -2.66 -14.18 -2.70
CA SER A 226 -2.53 -15.50 -3.32
C SER A 226 -1.80 -15.45 -4.68
N HIS A 227 -1.92 -14.33 -5.39
CA HIS A 227 -1.24 -14.09 -6.66
C HIS A 227 0.05 -13.26 -6.55
N ALA A 228 0.47 -12.87 -5.34
CA ALA A 228 1.59 -11.95 -5.12
C ALA A 228 2.89 -12.38 -5.83
N LEU A 229 3.14 -13.67 -5.91
CA LEU A 229 4.29 -14.28 -6.59
C LEU A 229 3.87 -15.31 -7.67
N GLY A 230 2.60 -15.29 -8.08
CA GLY A 230 2.01 -16.15 -9.11
C GLY A 230 2.25 -15.66 -10.54
N THR A 231 1.29 -15.96 -11.43
CA THR A 231 1.29 -15.42 -12.79
C THR A 231 0.40 -14.18 -12.89
N PHE A 232 0.83 -13.21 -13.70
CA PHE A 232 0.03 -11.99 -13.90
C PHE A 232 -1.26 -12.28 -14.68
N SER A 233 -1.28 -13.35 -15.48
CA SER A 233 -2.48 -13.78 -16.21
C SER A 233 -3.58 -14.26 -15.28
N ASP A 234 -3.25 -15.11 -14.31
CA ASP A 234 -4.21 -15.60 -13.33
C ASP A 234 -4.72 -14.45 -12.44
N LEU A 235 -3.79 -13.57 -12.01
CA LEU A 235 -4.15 -12.38 -11.25
C LEU A 235 -5.19 -11.51 -11.98
N VAL A 236 -4.95 -11.16 -13.25
CA VAL A 236 -5.87 -10.30 -14.02
C VAL A 236 -7.21 -11.00 -14.22
N SER A 237 -7.21 -12.30 -14.49
CA SER A 237 -8.44 -13.09 -14.67
C SER A 237 -9.29 -13.12 -13.40
N ASP A 238 -8.69 -13.42 -12.26
CA ASP A 238 -9.41 -13.53 -10.98
C ASP A 238 -9.84 -12.14 -10.47
N LEU A 239 -9.02 -11.11 -10.69
CA LEU A 239 -9.37 -9.73 -10.32
C LEU A 239 -10.51 -9.16 -11.15
N THR A 240 -10.62 -9.56 -12.43
CA THR A 240 -11.73 -9.16 -13.33
C THR A 240 -13.09 -9.57 -12.78
N ILE A 241 -13.15 -10.65 -12.04
CA ILE A 241 -14.39 -11.18 -11.45
C ILE A 241 -14.47 -10.99 -9.93
N ASP A 242 -13.47 -10.33 -9.36
CA ASP A 242 -13.42 -10.06 -7.92
C ASP A 242 -14.61 -9.18 -7.48
N PRO A 243 -15.31 -9.53 -6.41
CA PRO A 243 -16.47 -8.79 -5.94
C PRO A 243 -16.22 -7.31 -5.65
N ALA A 244 -15.10 -6.95 -5.00
CA ALA A 244 -14.78 -5.56 -4.70
C ALA A 244 -14.49 -4.77 -5.99
N MET A 245 -13.74 -5.35 -6.93
CA MET A 245 -13.46 -4.76 -8.24
C MET A 245 -14.74 -4.58 -9.07
N LEU A 246 -15.61 -5.59 -9.10
CA LEU A 246 -16.90 -5.53 -9.81
C LEU A 246 -17.81 -4.41 -9.29
N VAL A 247 -17.76 -4.12 -7.99
CA VAL A 247 -18.48 -2.97 -7.41
C VAL A 247 -17.76 -1.67 -7.75
N PHE A 248 -16.47 -1.59 -7.50
CA PHE A 248 -15.66 -0.37 -7.62
C PHE A 248 -15.71 0.23 -9.03
N LEU A 249 -15.50 -0.58 -10.06
CA LEU A 249 -15.50 -0.14 -11.45
C LEU A 249 -16.78 -0.50 -12.22
N SER A 250 -17.89 -0.68 -11.48
CA SER A 250 -19.24 -0.85 -12.03
C SER A 250 -19.40 -2.06 -12.97
N GLY A 251 -18.60 -3.11 -12.80
CA GLY A 251 -18.70 -4.34 -13.59
C GLY A 251 -20.05 -5.04 -13.44
N ILE A 252 -20.70 -4.93 -12.26
CA ILE A 252 -22.06 -5.44 -12.01
C ILE A 252 -23.13 -4.72 -12.81
N ASP A 253 -22.87 -3.51 -13.29
CA ASP A 253 -23.78 -2.71 -14.11
C ASP A 253 -23.51 -2.85 -15.61
N ASN A 254 -22.38 -3.48 -16.00
CA ASN A 254 -22.03 -3.69 -17.39
C ASN A 254 -22.86 -4.84 -17.99
N ARG A 255 -23.73 -4.51 -18.94
CA ARG A 255 -24.66 -5.47 -19.57
C ARG A 255 -24.86 -5.15 -21.05
N ARG A 256 -25.19 -6.16 -21.86
CA ARG A 256 -25.37 -6.04 -23.33
C ARG A 256 -26.31 -4.90 -23.77
N THR A 257 -27.28 -4.52 -22.93
CA THR A 257 -28.25 -3.46 -23.22
C THR A 257 -27.82 -2.09 -22.71
N ALA A 258 -26.76 -2.02 -21.89
CA ALA A 258 -26.19 -0.78 -21.36
C ALA A 258 -24.72 -1.05 -21.02
N ILE A 259 -23.85 -0.82 -22.01
CA ILE A 259 -22.39 -1.01 -21.86
C ILE A 259 -21.84 0.01 -20.88
N ASN A 260 -21.04 -0.46 -19.93
CA ASN A 260 -20.27 0.36 -19.00
C ASN A 260 -18.78 0.16 -19.28
N GLU A 261 -18.09 1.24 -19.61
CA GLU A 261 -16.69 1.22 -20.07
C GLU A 261 -15.68 1.34 -18.93
N ASN A 262 -16.10 1.63 -17.68
CA ASN A 262 -15.18 1.95 -16.59
C ASN A 262 -14.09 0.89 -16.42
N TYR A 263 -14.46 -0.35 -16.13
CA TYR A 263 -13.47 -1.40 -15.92
C TYR A 263 -12.61 -1.66 -17.17
N ALA A 264 -13.20 -1.65 -18.37
CA ALA A 264 -12.45 -1.85 -19.61
C ALA A 264 -11.39 -0.77 -19.82
N ARG A 265 -11.73 0.48 -19.52
CA ARG A 265 -10.80 1.61 -19.60
C ARG A 265 -9.63 1.42 -18.64
N GLU A 266 -9.91 1.16 -17.37
CA GLU A 266 -8.87 1.01 -16.37
C GLU A 266 -7.98 -0.22 -16.62
N VAL A 267 -8.55 -1.32 -17.13
CA VAL A 267 -7.77 -2.49 -17.53
C VAL A 267 -6.76 -2.13 -18.62
N MET A 268 -7.15 -1.37 -19.63
CA MET A 268 -6.23 -0.94 -20.69
C MET A 268 -5.28 0.16 -20.20
N GLU A 269 -5.80 1.18 -19.53
CA GLU A 269 -5.06 2.41 -19.22
C GLU A 269 -4.11 2.26 -18.03
N LEU A 270 -4.58 1.70 -16.92
CA LEU A 270 -3.82 1.67 -15.67
C LEU A 270 -3.26 0.30 -15.30
N PHE A 271 -3.91 -0.79 -15.77
CA PHE A 271 -3.56 -2.11 -15.30
C PHE A 271 -2.67 -2.90 -16.24
N THR A 272 -2.81 -2.71 -17.57
CA THR A 272 -2.13 -3.61 -18.53
C THR A 272 -1.37 -2.95 -19.67
N LEU A 273 -1.83 -1.87 -20.29
CA LEU A 273 -1.24 -1.31 -21.51
C LEU A 273 -0.58 0.06 -21.29
N GLY A 274 -1.10 0.86 -20.37
CA GLY A 274 -0.62 2.20 -20.06
C GLY A 274 -1.29 3.30 -20.88
N ALA A 275 -1.59 4.43 -20.23
CA ALA A 275 -2.12 5.64 -20.86
C ALA A 275 -1.14 6.22 -21.89
N ASP A 276 -1.65 6.90 -22.90
CA ASP A 276 -0.92 7.72 -23.87
C ASP A 276 0.23 7.00 -24.64
N ARG A 277 0.16 5.66 -24.73
CA ARG A 277 1.17 4.84 -25.40
C ARG A 277 0.76 4.43 -26.83
N GLY A 278 -0.42 4.82 -27.26
CA GLY A 278 -0.97 4.40 -28.57
C GLY A 278 -1.33 2.92 -28.65
N ALA A 279 -1.49 2.24 -27.51
CA ALA A 279 -1.76 0.81 -27.43
C ALA A 279 -3.23 0.44 -27.68
N TYR A 280 -4.14 1.40 -27.60
CA TYR A 280 -5.59 1.22 -27.76
C TYR A 280 -6.26 2.55 -28.16
N THR A 281 -7.50 2.45 -28.62
CA THR A 281 -8.39 3.56 -28.97
C THR A 281 -9.66 3.50 -28.12
N GLU A 282 -10.48 4.57 -28.12
CA GLU A 282 -11.81 4.58 -27.48
C GLU A 282 -12.74 3.48 -28.03
N THR A 283 -12.57 3.11 -29.29
CA THR A 283 -13.30 1.98 -29.89
C THR A 283 -12.90 0.67 -29.24
N ASP A 284 -11.60 0.46 -28.98
CA ASP A 284 -11.10 -0.75 -28.32
C ASP A 284 -11.61 -0.85 -26.88
N VAL A 285 -11.64 0.27 -26.13
CA VAL A 285 -12.23 0.32 -24.79
C VAL A 285 -13.68 -0.15 -24.81
N ARG A 286 -14.48 0.35 -25.77
CA ARG A 286 -15.88 -0.04 -25.91
C ARG A 286 -16.05 -1.50 -26.29
N GLU A 287 -15.25 -2.00 -27.23
CA GLU A 287 -15.30 -3.41 -27.65
C GLU A 287 -14.87 -4.35 -26.54
N LEU A 288 -13.84 -3.97 -25.75
CA LEU A 288 -13.45 -4.71 -24.55
C LEU A 288 -14.57 -4.69 -23.49
N ALA A 289 -15.22 -3.56 -23.28
CA ALA A 289 -16.35 -3.44 -22.35
C ALA A 289 -17.51 -4.36 -22.73
N ARG A 290 -17.78 -4.54 -24.02
CA ARG A 290 -18.77 -5.51 -24.52
C ARG A 290 -18.39 -6.95 -24.15
N ALA A 291 -17.11 -7.31 -24.24
CA ALA A 291 -16.63 -8.64 -23.85
C ALA A 291 -16.75 -8.88 -22.32
N LEU A 292 -16.60 -7.84 -21.51
CA LEU A 292 -16.66 -7.86 -20.06
C LEU A 292 -18.09 -7.81 -19.47
N THR A 293 -19.13 -7.89 -20.33
CA THR A 293 -20.53 -7.89 -19.88
C THR A 293 -20.92 -9.22 -19.23
N GLY A 294 -21.95 -9.18 -18.37
CA GLY A 294 -22.61 -10.40 -17.86
C GLY A 294 -22.58 -10.56 -16.36
N TRP A 295 -21.70 -9.89 -15.64
CA TRP A 295 -21.62 -9.98 -14.18
C TRP A 295 -22.77 -9.23 -13.50
N ARG A 296 -23.21 -9.75 -12.35
CA ARG A 296 -24.24 -9.13 -11.52
C ARG A 296 -24.08 -9.51 -10.07
N ALA A 297 -24.66 -8.68 -9.20
CA ALA A 297 -24.83 -8.95 -7.78
C ALA A 297 -26.29 -8.63 -7.35
N THR A 298 -26.64 -8.98 -6.13
CA THR A 298 -27.88 -8.55 -5.48
C THR A 298 -27.54 -7.64 -4.31
N TRP A 299 -28.29 -6.55 -4.16
CA TRP A 299 -28.18 -5.68 -3.00
C TRP A 299 -29.04 -6.23 -1.86
N GLN A 300 -28.50 -6.21 -0.64
CA GLN A 300 -29.23 -6.47 0.59
C GLN A 300 -28.95 -5.33 1.57
N ASP A 301 -30.00 -4.74 2.11
CA ASP A 301 -29.88 -3.66 3.09
C ASP A 301 -29.04 -4.12 4.31
N ASP A 302 -28.26 -3.21 4.87
CA ASP A 302 -27.32 -3.41 5.98
C ASP A 302 -26.11 -4.32 5.69
N ILE A 303 -26.04 -4.98 4.52
CA ILE A 303 -24.93 -5.88 4.17
C ILE A 303 -24.18 -5.39 2.91
N GLY A 304 -24.91 -4.82 1.93
CA GLY A 304 -24.39 -4.40 0.65
C GLY A 304 -24.57 -5.44 -0.47
N PHE A 305 -23.65 -5.45 -1.43
CA PHE A 305 -23.72 -6.39 -2.56
C PHE A 305 -23.31 -7.80 -2.16
N LEU A 306 -24.12 -8.78 -2.59
CA LEU A 306 -23.96 -10.22 -2.36
C LEU A 306 -24.28 -11.02 -3.63
N ASN A 307 -24.03 -12.33 -3.58
CA ASN A 307 -24.42 -13.28 -4.62
C ASN A 307 -23.89 -12.88 -6.02
N PHE A 308 -22.62 -12.50 -6.07
CA PHE A 308 -21.92 -12.20 -7.31
C PHE A 308 -21.95 -13.44 -8.21
N ARG A 309 -22.39 -13.25 -9.46
CA ARG A 309 -22.44 -14.34 -10.43
C ARG A 309 -22.47 -13.82 -11.87
N PHE A 310 -22.01 -14.67 -12.78
CA PHE A 310 -22.20 -14.46 -14.21
C PHE A 310 -23.64 -14.82 -14.61
N ASP A 311 -24.25 -13.97 -15.43
CA ASP A 311 -25.58 -14.15 -16.00
C ASP A 311 -25.49 -14.06 -17.54
N PRO A 312 -25.54 -15.20 -18.24
CA PRO A 312 -25.41 -15.23 -19.71
C PRO A 312 -26.44 -14.35 -20.44
N ALA A 313 -27.61 -14.13 -19.85
CA ALA A 313 -28.64 -13.28 -20.44
C ALA A 313 -28.22 -11.79 -20.48
N ARG A 314 -27.23 -11.39 -19.71
CA ARG A 314 -26.67 -10.04 -19.65
C ARG A 314 -25.41 -9.88 -20.51
N ALA A 315 -24.80 -10.97 -20.94
CA ALA A 315 -23.57 -10.96 -21.74
C ALA A 315 -23.84 -10.60 -23.20
N ASP A 316 -22.91 -9.86 -23.81
CA ASP A 316 -22.87 -9.60 -25.24
C ASP A 316 -22.07 -10.70 -25.93
N THR A 317 -22.78 -11.56 -26.68
CA THR A 317 -22.20 -12.69 -27.40
C THR A 317 -21.95 -12.39 -28.87
N THR A 318 -22.16 -11.14 -29.33
CA THR A 318 -21.94 -10.75 -30.71
C THR A 318 -20.45 -10.55 -31.00
N SER A 319 -20.06 -10.51 -32.27
CA SER A 319 -18.68 -10.28 -32.69
C SER A 319 -18.18 -8.90 -32.24
N LYS A 320 -16.91 -8.84 -31.82
CA LYS A 320 -16.17 -7.66 -31.40
C LYS A 320 -14.87 -7.59 -32.17
N THR A 321 -14.38 -6.38 -32.43
CA THR A 321 -13.08 -6.17 -33.06
C THR A 321 -12.24 -5.26 -32.21
N LEU A 322 -11.12 -5.77 -31.73
CA LEU A 322 -10.12 -5.02 -30.97
C LEU A 322 -8.93 -4.71 -31.87
N TRP A 323 -8.34 -3.53 -31.68
CA TRP A 323 -7.16 -3.02 -32.40
C TRP A 323 -7.31 -3.04 -33.93
N ALA A 324 -8.48 -2.69 -34.41
CA ALA A 324 -8.78 -2.62 -35.84
C ALA A 324 -7.73 -1.80 -36.62
N GLY A 325 -7.29 -2.30 -37.75
CA GLY A 325 -6.28 -1.62 -38.58
C GLY A 325 -4.83 -1.81 -38.12
N THR A 326 -4.57 -2.57 -37.08
CA THR A 326 -3.21 -2.91 -36.60
C THR A 326 -2.83 -4.35 -36.96
N ALA A 327 -1.52 -4.67 -36.90
CA ALA A 327 -1.04 -6.04 -37.16
C ALA A 327 -1.48 -7.06 -36.09
N HIS A 328 -1.96 -6.59 -34.94
CA HIS A 328 -2.43 -7.42 -33.84
C HIS A 328 -3.96 -7.35 -33.67
N ALA A 329 -4.70 -6.88 -34.69
CA ALA A 329 -6.15 -6.88 -34.69
C ALA A 329 -6.74 -8.28 -34.42
N ARG A 330 -7.81 -8.32 -33.61
CA ARG A 330 -8.53 -9.56 -33.27
C ARG A 330 -10.04 -9.33 -33.44
N THR A 331 -10.69 -10.27 -34.08
CA THR A 331 -12.15 -10.26 -34.26
C THR A 331 -12.72 -11.61 -33.86
N GLY A 332 -13.77 -11.61 -33.04
CA GLY A 332 -14.42 -12.81 -32.53
C GLY A 332 -15.56 -12.52 -31.55
N SER A 333 -16.26 -13.56 -31.16
CA SER A 333 -17.30 -13.50 -30.11
C SER A 333 -16.69 -13.64 -28.72
N PHE A 334 -15.84 -12.69 -28.37
CA PHE A 334 -15.06 -12.73 -27.13
C PHE A 334 -15.94 -12.57 -25.87
N ASP A 335 -15.62 -13.36 -24.84
CA ASP A 335 -16.15 -13.22 -23.48
C ASP A 335 -15.12 -12.52 -22.55
N TRP A 336 -15.41 -12.47 -21.25
CA TRP A 336 -14.54 -11.81 -20.27
C TRP A 336 -13.18 -12.52 -20.09
N ARG A 337 -13.07 -13.83 -20.29
CA ARG A 337 -11.81 -14.58 -20.22
C ARG A 337 -10.93 -14.26 -21.43
N ASP A 338 -11.56 -14.23 -22.60
CA ASP A 338 -10.89 -13.80 -23.83
C ASP A 338 -10.39 -12.35 -23.68
N ALA A 339 -11.20 -11.47 -23.09
CA ALA A 339 -10.81 -10.08 -22.83
C ALA A 339 -9.53 -9.97 -22.00
N CYS A 340 -9.40 -10.75 -20.93
CA CYS A 340 -8.18 -10.79 -20.10
C CYS A 340 -6.98 -11.28 -20.91
N THR A 341 -7.13 -12.35 -21.68
CA THR A 341 -6.06 -12.90 -22.53
C THR A 341 -5.62 -11.91 -23.60
N LEU A 342 -6.57 -11.30 -24.29
CA LEU A 342 -6.30 -10.37 -25.39
C LEU A 342 -5.50 -9.15 -24.95
N VAL A 343 -5.85 -8.52 -23.82
CA VAL A 343 -5.10 -7.35 -23.33
C VAL A 343 -3.67 -7.71 -22.93
N LEU A 344 -3.45 -8.91 -22.40
CA LEU A 344 -2.12 -9.40 -22.03
C LEU A 344 -1.29 -9.87 -23.24
N ASP A 345 -1.93 -10.26 -24.34
CA ASP A 345 -1.27 -10.62 -25.60
C ASP A 345 -0.94 -9.39 -26.47
N ASN A 346 -1.45 -8.21 -26.11
CA ASN A 346 -1.11 -6.99 -26.80
C ASN A 346 0.41 -6.70 -26.65
N PRO A 347 1.14 -6.38 -27.76
CA PRO A 347 2.59 -6.19 -27.72
C PRO A 347 3.07 -5.07 -26.78
N TYR A 348 2.21 -4.12 -26.42
CA TYR A 348 2.54 -3.05 -25.47
C TYR A 348 2.52 -3.52 -24.00
N HIS A 349 1.84 -4.66 -23.71
CA HIS A 349 1.66 -5.12 -22.33
C HIS A 349 2.98 -5.42 -21.63
N ARG A 350 3.87 -6.20 -22.23
CA ARG A 350 5.12 -6.65 -21.59
C ARG A 350 5.99 -5.48 -21.11
N SER A 351 6.12 -4.44 -21.94
CA SER A 351 6.89 -3.26 -21.56
C SER A 351 6.20 -2.43 -20.48
N PHE A 352 4.87 -2.34 -20.48
CA PHE A 352 4.12 -1.71 -19.40
C PHE A 352 4.32 -2.45 -18.08
N PHE A 353 4.13 -3.77 -18.07
CA PHE A 353 4.30 -4.60 -16.88
C PHE A 353 5.69 -4.44 -16.26
N VAL A 354 6.75 -4.59 -17.08
CA VAL A 354 8.14 -4.50 -16.60
C VAL A 354 8.43 -3.12 -16.02
N LEU A 355 8.08 -2.04 -16.71
CA LEU A 355 8.31 -0.67 -16.25
C LEU A 355 7.53 -0.36 -14.96
N LYS A 356 6.27 -0.77 -14.88
CA LYS A 356 5.43 -0.55 -13.69
C LYS A 356 5.97 -1.34 -12.49
N LEU A 357 6.27 -2.63 -12.67
CA LEU A 357 6.82 -3.47 -11.59
C LEU A 357 8.19 -2.98 -11.12
N TRP A 358 9.08 -2.64 -12.05
CA TRP A 358 10.40 -2.07 -11.75
C TRP A 358 10.30 -0.84 -10.85
N SER A 359 9.38 0.08 -11.16
CA SER A 359 9.24 1.34 -10.42
C SER A 359 8.91 1.18 -8.93
N TYR A 360 8.41 0.03 -8.50
CA TYR A 360 8.16 -0.26 -7.08
C TYR A 360 9.41 -0.68 -6.30
N PHE A 361 10.52 -1.00 -7.00
CA PHE A 361 11.76 -1.46 -6.39
C PHE A 361 12.96 -0.55 -6.68
N VAL A 362 12.93 0.17 -7.80
CA VAL A 362 14.02 1.04 -8.25
C VAL A 362 13.44 2.38 -8.72
N PRO A 363 13.89 3.52 -8.17
CA PRO A 363 13.30 4.82 -8.46
C PRO A 363 13.63 5.37 -9.86
N SER A 364 14.72 4.89 -10.47
CA SER A 364 15.13 5.27 -11.83
C SER A 364 14.59 4.27 -12.85
N PRO A 365 14.16 4.70 -14.04
CA PRO A 365 13.76 3.78 -15.11
C PRO A 365 14.91 2.80 -15.46
N PRO A 366 14.61 1.55 -15.86
CA PRO A 366 15.63 0.62 -16.31
C PRO A 366 16.26 1.11 -17.62
N SER A 367 17.53 0.80 -17.84
CA SER A 367 18.15 0.99 -19.15
C SER A 367 17.52 0.07 -20.19
N ALA A 368 17.63 0.40 -21.48
CA ALA A 368 17.17 -0.49 -22.54
C ALA A 368 17.82 -1.88 -22.47
N ALA A 369 19.10 -1.96 -22.07
CA ALA A 369 19.82 -3.20 -21.87
C ALA A 369 19.32 -4.03 -20.67
N THR A 370 18.58 -3.43 -19.74
CA THR A 370 17.92 -4.09 -18.61
C THR A 370 16.47 -4.41 -18.93
N GLN A 371 15.76 -3.48 -19.58
CA GLN A 371 14.33 -3.63 -19.88
C GLN A 371 14.07 -4.79 -20.83
N ALA A 372 14.76 -4.87 -21.96
CA ALA A 372 14.51 -5.89 -22.98
C ALA A 372 14.66 -7.32 -22.43
N PRO A 373 15.76 -7.70 -21.72
CA PRO A 373 15.86 -9.02 -21.10
C PRO A 373 14.77 -9.30 -20.03
N LEU A 374 14.30 -8.28 -19.29
CA LEU A 374 13.20 -8.45 -18.35
C LEU A 374 11.86 -8.73 -19.07
N GLU A 375 11.62 -8.07 -20.20
CA GLU A 375 10.44 -8.33 -21.04
C GLU A 375 10.46 -9.75 -21.63
N GLU A 376 11.64 -10.21 -22.09
CA GLU A 376 11.83 -11.58 -22.58
C GLU A 376 11.63 -12.60 -21.46
N LEU A 377 12.21 -12.36 -20.28
CA LEU A 377 12.01 -13.21 -19.10
C LEU A 377 10.53 -13.31 -18.71
N TYR A 378 9.82 -12.18 -18.70
CA TYR A 378 8.40 -12.14 -18.38
C TYR A 378 7.56 -13.02 -19.31
N VAL A 379 7.81 -12.93 -20.62
CA VAL A 379 7.13 -13.77 -21.63
C VAL A 379 7.54 -15.24 -21.50
N ALA A 380 8.85 -15.53 -21.44
CA ALA A 380 9.38 -16.87 -21.39
C ALA A 380 8.98 -17.65 -20.12
N SER A 381 8.78 -16.93 -19.01
CA SER A 381 8.33 -17.51 -17.74
C SER A 381 6.82 -17.74 -17.64
N GLY A 382 6.06 -17.51 -18.71
CA GLY A 382 4.59 -17.59 -18.67
C GLY A 382 3.97 -16.46 -17.83
N ARG A 383 4.57 -15.28 -17.87
CA ARG A 383 4.15 -14.09 -17.13
C ARG A 383 4.27 -14.23 -15.61
N SER A 384 5.31 -14.93 -15.15
CA SER A 384 5.59 -15.12 -13.70
C SER A 384 6.04 -13.82 -13.04
N ILE A 385 5.27 -13.35 -12.06
CA ILE A 385 5.64 -12.20 -11.22
C ILE A 385 6.91 -12.51 -10.42
N ALA A 386 6.97 -13.69 -9.80
CA ALA A 386 8.11 -14.09 -8.96
C ALA A 386 9.45 -14.07 -9.71
N GLN A 387 9.49 -14.55 -10.96
CA GLN A 387 10.74 -14.60 -11.72
C GLN A 387 11.22 -13.20 -12.12
N VAL A 388 10.32 -12.31 -12.49
CA VAL A 388 10.69 -10.92 -12.80
C VAL A 388 11.11 -10.17 -11.53
N VAL A 389 10.42 -10.35 -10.40
CA VAL A 389 10.81 -9.79 -9.10
C VAL A 389 12.17 -10.31 -8.66
N GLU A 390 12.46 -11.64 -8.80
CA GLU A 390 13.78 -12.21 -8.50
C GLU A 390 14.88 -11.50 -9.32
N ALA A 391 14.67 -11.34 -10.62
CA ALA A 391 15.63 -10.65 -11.49
C ALA A 391 15.83 -9.18 -11.12
N ILE A 392 14.76 -8.46 -10.76
CA ILE A 392 14.84 -7.07 -10.29
C ILE A 392 15.62 -7.00 -8.97
N LEU A 393 15.31 -7.85 -7.99
CA LEU A 393 15.97 -7.85 -6.68
C LEU A 393 17.43 -8.28 -6.74
N LEU A 394 17.85 -8.99 -7.77
CA LEU A 394 19.26 -9.30 -8.04
C LEU A 394 20.00 -8.18 -8.76
N HIS A 395 19.30 -7.18 -9.33
CA HIS A 395 19.88 -6.14 -10.16
C HIS A 395 20.75 -5.16 -9.34
N PRO A 396 21.89 -4.67 -9.88
CA PRO A 396 22.77 -3.70 -9.20
C PRO A 396 22.07 -2.43 -8.73
N ASP A 397 21.09 -1.92 -9.47
CA ASP A 397 20.39 -0.67 -9.13
C ASP A 397 19.57 -0.76 -7.84
N VAL A 398 19.23 -1.96 -7.39
CA VAL A 398 18.62 -2.16 -6.06
C VAL A 398 19.62 -1.78 -4.96
N TYR A 399 20.92 -2.02 -5.14
CA TYR A 399 21.95 -1.85 -4.12
C TYR A 399 22.75 -0.58 -4.29
N LEU A 400 23.05 -0.20 -5.54
CA LEU A 400 23.93 0.93 -5.90
C LEU A 400 23.16 2.15 -6.41
N GLY A 401 21.88 1.98 -6.78
CA GLY A 401 21.04 3.04 -7.31
C GLY A 401 20.64 4.08 -6.26
N ALA A 402 19.89 5.09 -6.71
CA ALA A 402 19.38 6.16 -5.85
C ALA A 402 18.52 5.63 -4.69
N PRO A 403 18.51 6.33 -3.54
CA PRO A 403 17.61 6.01 -2.45
C PRO A 403 16.14 6.19 -2.87
N MET A 404 15.26 5.35 -2.36
CA MET A 404 13.83 5.37 -2.64
C MET A 404 13.05 5.76 -1.38
N VAL A 405 12.10 6.68 -1.52
CA VAL A 405 11.23 7.05 -0.39
C VAL A 405 10.42 5.85 0.06
N LYS A 406 10.48 5.53 1.34
CA LYS A 406 9.68 4.46 1.93
C LYS A 406 8.19 4.85 1.88
N PRO A 407 7.29 4.02 1.33
CA PRO A 407 5.86 4.22 1.50
C PRO A 407 5.49 4.35 2.99
N PRO A 408 4.49 5.16 3.36
CA PRO A 408 4.12 5.34 4.77
C PRO A 408 3.81 4.03 5.51
N ALA A 409 3.11 3.09 4.88
CA ALA A 409 2.85 1.78 5.47
C ALA A 409 4.15 0.96 5.68
N VAL A 410 5.11 1.07 4.76
CA VAL A 410 6.42 0.42 4.89
C VAL A 410 7.23 1.05 6.04
N TYR A 411 7.21 2.38 6.14
CA TYR A 411 7.85 3.11 7.24
C TYR A 411 7.26 2.69 8.60
N THR A 412 5.93 2.68 8.72
CA THR A 412 5.22 2.31 9.96
C THR A 412 5.50 0.87 10.36
N ALA A 413 5.29 -0.08 9.43
CA ALA A 413 5.54 -1.50 9.68
C ALA A 413 7.01 -1.76 10.03
N GLY A 414 7.94 -1.06 9.36
CA GLY A 414 9.37 -1.18 9.62
C GLY A 414 9.79 -0.71 11.00
N LEU A 415 9.25 0.40 11.48
CA LEU A 415 9.51 0.85 12.85
C LEU A 415 8.95 -0.13 13.89
N LEU A 416 7.73 -0.64 13.68
CA LEU A 416 7.13 -1.65 14.55
C LEU A 416 7.98 -2.93 14.59
N ARG A 417 8.46 -3.40 13.42
CA ARG A 417 9.35 -4.58 13.32
C ARG A 417 10.67 -4.37 14.04
N ALA A 418 11.32 -3.23 13.78
CA ALA A 418 12.62 -2.91 14.35
C ALA A 418 12.60 -2.77 15.89
N THR A 419 11.50 -2.23 16.42
CA THR A 419 11.33 -1.99 17.86
C THR A 419 10.63 -3.15 18.60
N GLY A 420 10.12 -4.14 17.89
CA GLY A 420 9.35 -5.24 18.47
C GLY A 420 7.99 -4.82 19.03
N GLN A 421 7.48 -3.64 18.62
CA GLN A 421 6.19 -3.15 19.06
C GLN A 421 5.04 -3.83 18.29
N THR A 422 3.87 -3.87 18.91
CA THR A 422 2.66 -4.49 18.38
C THR A 422 1.53 -3.48 18.23
N ILE A 423 0.51 -3.86 17.48
CA ILE A 423 -0.67 -3.01 17.25
C ILE A 423 -1.65 -3.21 18.41
N THR A 424 -1.85 -2.15 19.20
CA THR A 424 -2.67 -2.18 20.43
C THR A 424 -3.77 -1.12 20.45
N THR A 425 -3.83 -0.24 19.44
CA THR A 425 -4.86 0.81 19.31
C THR A 425 -5.30 0.93 17.86
N ASP A 426 -6.42 1.59 17.60
CA ASP A 426 -6.89 1.96 16.26
C ASP A 426 -6.29 3.29 15.75
N ASP A 427 -5.45 3.96 16.54
CA ASP A 427 -4.75 5.18 16.14
C ASP A 427 -3.95 5.01 14.83
N TRP A 428 -3.51 3.81 14.51
CA TRP A 428 -2.75 3.52 13.29
C TRP A 428 -3.51 3.86 12.01
N VAL A 429 -4.84 3.86 12.04
CA VAL A 429 -5.69 4.28 10.92
C VAL A 429 -5.47 5.75 10.62
N TRP A 430 -5.52 6.59 11.66
CA TRP A 430 -5.31 8.04 11.56
C TRP A 430 -3.88 8.40 11.22
N LEU A 431 -2.91 7.69 11.82
CA LEU A 431 -1.49 7.88 11.53
C LEU A 431 -1.19 7.53 10.06
N GLY A 432 -1.76 6.46 9.53
CA GLY A 432 -1.65 6.09 8.12
C GLY A 432 -2.24 7.16 7.19
N ASP A 433 -3.41 7.70 7.53
CA ASP A 433 -4.03 8.78 6.77
C ASP A 433 -3.20 10.08 6.81
N MET A 434 -2.74 10.49 7.99
CA MET A 434 -1.87 11.65 8.17
C MET A 434 -0.55 11.51 7.41
N ALA A 435 0.05 10.31 7.39
CA ALA A 435 1.26 10.03 6.63
C ALA A 435 1.02 9.88 5.12
N GLY A 436 -0.25 9.80 4.67
CA GLY A 436 -0.68 9.80 3.27
C GLY A 436 -0.88 8.42 2.65
N GLN A 437 -0.99 7.37 3.46
CA GLN A 437 -1.30 6.02 2.98
C GLN A 437 -2.21 5.26 3.96
N ARG A 438 -3.51 5.58 3.92
CA ARG A 438 -4.51 4.77 4.61
C ARG A 438 -4.75 3.50 3.79
N LEU A 439 -4.49 2.34 4.36
CA LEU A 439 -4.71 1.05 3.71
C LEU A 439 -6.21 0.86 3.41
N PHE A 440 -6.52 0.21 2.30
CA PHE A 440 -7.86 0.05 1.72
C PHE A 440 -8.54 1.35 1.23
N TYR A 441 -7.86 2.49 1.31
CA TYR A 441 -8.41 3.78 0.89
C TYR A 441 -7.44 4.54 -0.04
N PRO A 442 -6.99 3.95 -1.17
CA PRO A 442 -6.28 4.73 -2.17
C PRO A 442 -7.17 5.90 -2.64
N PRO A 443 -6.58 7.09 -2.89
CA PRO A 443 -7.37 8.29 -3.16
C PRO A 443 -8.11 8.29 -4.49
N ASN A 444 -7.70 7.44 -5.42
CA ASN A 444 -8.32 7.25 -6.74
C ASN A 444 -7.81 5.95 -7.37
N VAL A 445 -8.31 5.61 -8.56
CA VAL A 445 -7.98 4.40 -9.32
C VAL A 445 -6.52 4.29 -9.77
N ALA A 446 -5.76 5.39 -9.76
CA ALA A 446 -4.33 5.40 -10.08
C ALA A 446 -3.41 5.06 -8.87
N GLY A 447 -3.99 4.83 -7.69
CA GLY A 447 -3.24 4.49 -6.47
C GLY A 447 -2.87 5.69 -5.61
N TRP A 448 -1.89 5.49 -4.71
CA TRP A 448 -1.38 6.55 -3.84
C TRP A 448 -0.37 7.44 -4.56
N ASN A 449 -0.35 8.72 -4.20
CA ASN A 449 0.60 9.69 -4.75
C ASN A 449 1.93 9.62 -3.98
N ASP A 450 2.89 8.86 -4.49
CA ASP A 450 4.22 8.66 -3.93
C ASP A 450 5.06 9.95 -3.85
N ARG A 451 4.86 10.90 -4.78
CA ARG A 451 5.57 12.19 -4.81
C ARG A 451 5.21 13.10 -3.64
N ALA A 452 4.06 12.87 -3.00
CA ALA A 452 3.60 13.66 -1.87
C ALA A 452 4.00 13.10 -0.51
N TRP A 453 4.64 11.94 -0.42
CA TRP A 453 4.91 11.26 0.86
C TRP A 453 5.88 11.99 1.79
N LEU A 454 6.65 12.94 1.28
CA LEU A 454 7.58 13.77 2.07
C LEU A 454 7.21 15.27 2.05
N ASP A 455 5.98 15.62 1.68
CA ASP A 455 5.52 16.99 1.89
C ASP A 455 5.40 17.31 3.40
N THR A 456 5.31 18.59 3.75
CA THR A 456 5.31 19.04 5.15
C THR A 456 4.23 18.37 5.99
N SER A 457 3.03 18.16 5.42
CA SER A 457 1.91 17.56 6.15
C SER A 457 2.14 16.06 6.39
N ARG A 458 2.74 15.34 5.42
CA ARG A 458 3.03 13.92 5.51
C ARG A 458 4.23 13.63 6.42
N LEU A 459 5.24 14.50 6.42
CA LEU A 459 6.33 14.44 7.39
C LEU A 459 5.83 14.62 8.83
N TYR A 460 4.85 15.49 9.05
CA TYR A 460 4.18 15.61 10.33
C TYR A 460 3.51 14.29 10.76
N GLY A 461 2.79 13.63 9.83
CA GLY A 461 2.24 12.29 10.07
C GLY A 461 3.30 11.26 10.45
N ARG A 462 4.46 11.26 9.77
CA ARG A 462 5.59 10.37 10.09
C ARG A 462 6.20 10.66 11.46
N TRP A 463 6.27 11.93 11.84
CA TRP A 463 6.72 12.32 13.18
C TRP A 463 5.84 11.71 14.27
N TYR A 464 4.50 11.82 14.13
CA TYR A 464 3.56 11.21 15.08
C TYR A 464 3.59 9.69 15.05
N THR A 465 3.79 9.08 13.89
CA THR A 465 3.99 7.63 13.77
C THR A 465 5.22 7.19 14.56
N ALA A 466 6.36 7.88 14.43
CA ALA A 466 7.56 7.58 15.21
C ALA A 466 7.30 7.72 16.71
N ASP A 467 6.65 8.82 17.16
CA ASP A 467 6.30 9.01 18.56
C ASP A 467 5.39 7.88 19.08
N ALA A 468 4.36 7.48 18.31
CA ALA A 468 3.45 6.41 18.71
C ALA A 468 4.17 5.06 18.88
N VAL A 469 5.11 4.73 17.96
CA VAL A 469 5.92 3.50 18.06
C VAL A 469 6.89 3.55 19.24
N LEU A 470 7.51 4.70 19.49
CA LEU A 470 8.57 4.82 20.50
C LEU A 470 8.04 5.05 21.93
N ARG A 471 6.83 5.57 22.06
CA ARG A 471 6.21 5.92 23.36
C ARG A 471 6.13 4.75 24.35
N PRO A 472 5.73 3.52 23.96
CA PRO A 472 5.72 2.37 24.89
C PRO A 472 7.12 2.00 25.41
N ALA A 473 8.18 2.31 24.65
CA ALA A 473 9.57 2.04 24.98
C ALA A 473 10.29 3.28 25.57
N THR A 474 9.55 4.27 26.07
CA THR A 474 10.09 5.51 26.66
C THR A 474 11.09 5.18 27.75
N ARG A 475 12.27 5.79 27.68
CA ARG A 475 13.30 5.67 28.73
C ARG A 475 12.97 6.59 29.89
N LEU A 476 13.05 6.03 31.10
CA LEU A 476 12.80 6.73 32.35
C LEU A 476 14.13 6.98 33.09
N PRO A 477 14.23 8.00 33.96
CA PRO A 477 15.43 8.28 34.73
C PRO A 477 15.97 7.06 35.49
N ALA A 478 15.08 6.21 36.03
CA ALA A 478 15.45 5.00 36.77
C ALA A 478 16.33 4.04 35.95
N HIS A 479 16.21 4.02 34.62
CA HIS A 479 17.05 3.19 33.75
C HIS A 479 18.50 3.67 33.66
N TYR A 480 18.81 4.86 34.16
CA TYR A 480 20.11 5.52 34.06
C TYR A 480 20.74 5.81 35.44
N THR A 481 20.19 5.28 36.53
CA THR A 481 20.77 5.39 37.85
C THR A 481 22.17 4.75 37.86
N GLY A 482 23.20 5.54 38.20
CA GLY A 482 24.60 5.11 38.18
C GLY A 482 25.23 4.99 36.76
N SER A 483 24.49 5.31 35.70
CA SER A 483 25.01 5.27 34.32
C SER A 483 26.01 6.40 34.05
N THR A 484 27.10 6.06 33.35
CA THR A 484 28.11 6.99 32.81
C THR A 484 28.05 7.09 31.30
N GLU A 485 26.90 6.75 30.68
CA GLU A 485 26.69 6.72 29.22
C GLU A 485 27.18 8.03 28.56
N SER A 486 28.13 7.92 27.63
CA SER A 486 28.61 9.02 26.79
C SER A 486 27.59 9.39 25.67
N GLY A 487 27.82 10.53 24.98
CA GLY A 487 27.02 10.93 23.83
C GLY A 487 27.08 9.89 22.70
N ALA A 488 28.28 9.39 22.38
CA ALA A 488 28.48 8.37 21.36
C ALA A 488 27.75 7.05 21.68
N GLN A 489 27.81 6.61 22.95
CA GLN A 489 27.06 5.43 23.38
C GLN A 489 25.55 5.63 23.30
N ALA A 490 25.06 6.82 23.65
CA ALA A 490 23.66 7.17 23.57
C ALA A 490 23.17 7.17 22.10
N LEU A 491 23.95 7.73 21.18
CA LEU A 491 23.60 7.72 19.76
C LEU A 491 23.61 6.31 19.18
N ALA A 492 24.64 5.50 19.47
CA ALA A 492 24.71 4.12 19.03
C ALA A 492 23.50 3.29 19.53
N ALA A 493 23.12 3.47 20.80
CA ALA A 493 21.94 2.82 21.37
C ALA A 493 20.62 3.28 20.73
N ALA A 494 20.50 4.57 20.38
CA ALA A 494 19.33 5.11 19.70
C ALA A 494 19.21 4.58 18.26
N VAL A 495 20.31 4.55 17.50
CA VAL A 495 20.39 3.99 16.15
C VAL A 495 20.02 2.51 16.17
N GLY A 496 20.63 1.72 17.08
CA GLY A 496 20.33 0.28 17.21
C GLY A 496 18.87 0.01 17.57
N HIS A 497 18.25 0.87 18.40
CA HIS A 497 16.85 0.69 18.81
C HIS A 497 15.85 0.76 17.66
N VAL A 498 16.13 1.52 16.62
CA VAL A 498 15.25 1.67 15.44
C VAL A 498 15.72 0.84 14.26
N GLY A 499 16.52 -0.21 14.47
CA GLY A 499 16.94 -1.16 13.45
C GLY A 499 18.23 -0.83 12.72
N GLY A 500 19.07 0.05 13.25
CA GLY A 500 20.42 0.33 12.75
C GLY A 500 20.46 0.96 11.35
N PRO A 501 19.71 2.05 11.07
CA PRO A 501 19.74 2.67 9.75
C PRO A 501 21.15 3.15 9.41
N ALA A 502 21.52 3.06 8.13
CA ALA A 502 22.76 3.67 7.62
C ALA A 502 22.56 5.19 7.56
N LEU A 503 23.19 5.92 8.46
CA LEU A 503 23.15 7.39 8.48
C LEU A 503 24.25 7.96 7.58
N THR A 504 23.95 9.05 6.88
CA THR A 504 24.97 9.84 6.17
C THR A 504 25.92 10.52 7.16
N PRO A 505 27.14 10.90 6.74
CA PRO A 505 28.06 11.66 7.60
C PRO A 505 27.45 12.95 8.15
N GLU A 506 26.60 13.62 7.36
CA GLU A 506 25.90 14.84 7.76
C GLU A 506 24.90 14.58 8.87
N SER A 507 24.03 13.60 8.70
CA SER A 507 23.05 13.21 9.74
C SER A 507 23.74 12.72 11.01
N LEU A 508 24.77 11.88 10.85
CA LEU A 508 25.57 11.38 11.97
C LEU A 508 26.23 12.51 12.75
N GLY A 509 26.83 13.49 12.04
CA GLY A 509 27.49 14.64 12.67
C GLY A 509 26.54 15.51 13.48
N VAL A 510 25.34 15.79 12.93
CA VAL A 510 24.31 16.57 13.63
C VAL A 510 23.79 15.82 14.87
N LEU A 511 23.50 14.54 14.74
CA LEU A 511 23.01 13.71 15.85
C LEU A 511 24.08 13.52 16.93
N GLN A 512 25.35 13.37 16.55
CA GLN A 512 26.47 13.27 17.50
C GLN A 512 26.67 14.58 18.25
N ALA A 513 26.67 15.72 17.55
CA ALA A 513 26.78 17.04 18.18
C ALA A 513 25.65 17.29 19.19
N LEU A 514 24.44 16.81 18.91
CA LEU A 514 23.32 16.86 19.87
C LEU A 514 23.55 15.89 21.05
N ALA A 515 24.01 14.69 20.77
CA ALA A 515 24.27 13.68 21.82
C ALA A 515 25.36 14.11 22.83
N ASP A 516 26.31 14.93 22.37
CA ASP A 516 27.43 15.44 23.17
C ASP A 516 27.09 16.73 23.93
N GLN A 517 25.89 17.31 23.77
CA GLN A 517 25.48 18.47 24.55
C GLN A 517 25.51 18.15 26.05
N PRO A 518 25.99 19.09 26.88
CA PRO A 518 25.96 18.95 28.33
C PRO A 518 24.52 18.99 28.87
N ALA A 519 24.31 18.42 30.06
CA ALA A 519 23.02 18.49 30.70
C ALA A 519 22.60 19.96 30.94
N PRO A 520 21.36 20.35 30.56
CA PRO A 520 20.86 21.68 30.90
C PRO A 520 20.82 21.92 32.42
N VAL A 521 20.88 23.20 32.80
CA VAL A 521 20.77 23.59 34.23
C VAL A 521 19.46 23.05 34.81
N GLY A 522 19.56 22.39 35.96
CA GLY A 522 18.41 21.81 36.67
C GLY A 522 18.10 20.35 36.32
N PHE A 523 18.83 19.74 35.37
CA PHE A 523 18.71 18.30 35.11
C PHE A 523 19.75 17.51 35.89
N ASP A 524 19.32 16.47 36.61
CA ASP A 524 20.24 15.46 37.11
C ASP A 524 20.72 14.53 35.99
N GLY A 525 21.79 13.77 36.23
CA GLY A 525 22.39 12.90 35.24
C GLY A 525 21.43 11.83 34.68
N PRO A 526 20.69 11.09 35.51
CA PRO A 526 19.71 10.11 35.05
C PRO A 526 18.58 10.71 34.21
N THR A 527 17.98 11.81 34.62
CA THR A 527 16.93 12.52 33.91
C THR A 527 17.43 13.02 32.56
N PHE A 528 18.59 13.64 32.51
CA PHE A 528 19.20 14.10 31.26
C PHE A 528 19.41 12.93 30.26
N ARG A 529 19.98 11.80 30.71
CA ARG A 529 20.25 10.66 29.86
C ARG A 529 18.96 10.05 29.32
N ALA A 530 17.91 9.97 30.12
CA ALA A 530 16.60 9.50 29.70
C ALA A 530 16.01 10.37 28.57
N HIS A 531 16.02 11.71 28.79
CA HIS A 531 15.55 12.65 27.77
C HIS A 531 16.39 12.61 26.50
N ARG A 532 17.73 12.57 26.63
CA ARG A 532 18.64 12.45 25.51
C ARG A 532 18.34 11.21 24.63
N GLN A 533 18.16 10.05 25.28
CA GLN A 533 17.82 8.82 24.59
C GLN A 533 16.48 8.89 23.85
N ASN A 534 15.44 9.39 24.48
CA ASN A 534 14.12 9.52 23.85
C ASN A 534 14.18 10.48 22.66
N LEU A 535 14.87 11.60 22.80
CA LEU A 535 15.06 12.58 21.73
C LEU A 535 15.85 11.98 20.56
N LEU A 536 16.98 11.32 20.81
CA LEU A 536 17.82 10.73 19.78
C LEU A 536 17.05 9.66 18.97
N ARG A 537 16.30 8.77 19.62
CA ARG A 537 15.46 7.77 18.94
C ARG A 537 14.45 8.42 18.01
N GLN A 538 13.75 9.45 18.48
CA GLN A 538 12.79 10.20 17.68
C GLN A 538 13.47 10.84 16.46
N LEU A 539 14.60 11.49 16.66
CA LEU A 539 15.34 12.17 15.59
C LEU A 539 15.93 11.19 14.58
N VAL A 540 16.46 10.04 15.02
CA VAL A 540 16.93 8.99 14.10
C VAL A 540 15.77 8.46 13.27
N ALA A 541 14.64 8.12 13.91
CA ALA A 541 13.45 7.60 13.20
C ALA A 541 12.86 8.61 12.20
N THR A 542 13.03 9.91 12.45
CA THR A 542 12.51 10.98 11.57
C THR A 542 13.59 11.63 10.71
N SER A 543 14.86 11.17 10.78
CA SER A 543 15.96 11.67 9.94
C SER A 543 15.67 11.44 8.45
N PRO A 544 16.25 12.26 7.54
CA PRO A 544 16.14 12.05 6.10
C PRO A 544 16.56 10.64 5.67
N ASP A 545 17.64 10.11 6.26
CA ASP A 545 18.15 8.77 5.96
C ASP A 545 17.17 7.66 6.31
N TYR A 546 16.41 7.83 7.40
CA TYR A 546 15.40 6.84 7.77
C TYR A 546 14.16 6.88 6.87
N GLN A 547 13.92 7.99 6.15
CA GLN A 547 12.77 8.10 5.24
C GLN A 547 12.97 7.35 3.93
N VAL A 548 14.20 6.96 3.61
CA VAL A 548 14.57 6.32 2.35
C VAL A 548 15.20 4.93 2.55
N SER A 549 15.28 4.15 1.48
CA SER A 549 15.85 2.79 1.45
C SER A 549 16.77 2.59 0.26
#